data_3f864ccf6bab68c3a7e4695ccb430432
#
_entry.id   3f864ccf6bab68c3a7e4695ccb430432
#
_cell.length_a   1.000
_cell.length_b   1.000
_cell.length_c   1.000
_cell.angle_alpha   90.00
_cell.angle_beta   90.00
_cell.angle_gamma   90.00
#
_symmetry.space_group_name_H-M   'P 1'
#
loop_
_entity.id
_entity.type
_entity.pdbx_description
1 polymer ?
#
loop_
_entity_poly.entity_id
_entity_poly.type
_entity_poly.pdbx_seq_one_letter_code
_entity_poly.pdbx_strand_id
1 'polypeptide(L)'
;MTKPTSNPRYFSFLSKKVLVIIFTNLIVLTGCILFYSNYQINHFSKGRIYSDLNAIPKNKVGLVLGTSRHMKNGQANPFFYNRIKAAASLFFAGKIRYVLVSGDNRFYTYNEPREMKRELMKMGIPDSSIIMDFAGFRTLDSVVRCKKVFGQSDVTIISQEFHNERALFIAEFYEMNAVAYSAKDPDPEYSLAINIREYFARTKVFLDLYILHKSPYFLGKSVKIGNN
;
A
#
# COMPACT_ATOMS: atom_id res chain seq x y z
N MET A 1 -67.63 22.91 -10.55
CA MET A 1 -66.29 23.02 -9.96
C MET A 1 -65.97 21.71 -9.22
N THR A 2 -65.28 20.80 -9.90
CA THR A 2 -64.91 19.51 -9.33
C THR A 2 -63.48 19.63 -8.79
N LYS A 3 -63.27 19.38 -7.48
CA LYS A 3 -61.99 19.35 -6.81
C LYS A 3 -61.16 18.17 -7.36
N PRO A 4 -59.87 18.32 -7.65
CA PRO A 4 -59.02 17.20 -7.99
C PRO A 4 -58.75 16.39 -6.72
N THR A 5 -59.07 15.11 -6.75
CA THR A 5 -58.71 14.13 -5.74
C THR A 5 -57.21 13.84 -5.84
N SER A 6 -56.45 14.32 -4.84
CA SER A 6 -55.06 13.97 -4.67
C SER A 6 -54.91 12.47 -4.34
N ASN A 7 -54.39 11.70 -5.27
CA ASN A 7 -54.03 10.32 -5.02
C ASN A 7 -52.96 10.28 -3.92
N PRO A 8 -53.15 9.56 -2.81
CA PRO A 8 -52.09 9.37 -1.83
C PRO A 8 -51.00 8.49 -2.46
N ARG A 9 -49.77 9.00 -2.55
CA ARG A 9 -48.58 8.22 -2.92
C ARG A 9 -48.47 7.05 -1.93
N TYR A 10 -48.75 5.85 -2.41
CA TYR A 10 -48.48 4.61 -1.69
C TYR A 10 -46.95 4.44 -1.65
N PHE A 11 -46.29 4.98 -0.61
CA PHE A 11 -45.02 4.49 -0.15
C PHE A 11 -45.29 3.10 0.43
N SER A 12 -45.15 2.07 -0.38
CA SER A 12 -45.22 0.69 0.11
C SER A 12 -44.07 0.47 1.08
N PHE A 13 -44.37 0.55 2.37
CA PHE A 13 -43.41 0.11 3.40
C PHE A 13 -43.09 -1.37 3.15
N LEU A 14 -41.83 -1.64 2.74
CA LEU A 14 -41.30 -3.00 2.68
C LEU A 14 -41.64 -3.73 3.97
N SER A 15 -42.22 -4.92 3.90
CA SER A 15 -42.58 -5.68 5.11
C SER A 15 -41.32 -5.92 5.94
N LYS A 16 -41.45 -5.96 7.27
CA LYS A 16 -40.32 -6.24 8.18
C LYS A 16 -39.53 -7.49 7.77
N LYS A 17 -40.19 -8.53 7.25
CA LYS A 17 -39.57 -9.75 6.74
C LYS A 17 -38.64 -9.47 5.55
N VAL A 18 -39.08 -8.66 4.58
CA VAL A 18 -38.27 -8.28 3.41
C VAL A 18 -37.05 -7.47 3.84
N LEU A 19 -37.21 -6.53 4.78
CA LEU A 19 -36.06 -5.76 5.30
C LEU A 19 -35.03 -6.67 6.00
N VAL A 20 -35.49 -7.64 6.80
CA VAL A 20 -34.59 -8.62 7.43
C VAL A 20 -33.86 -9.46 6.39
N ILE A 21 -34.54 -9.94 5.35
CA ILE A 21 -33.92 -10.69 4.27
C ILE A 21 -32.86 -9.86 3.54
N ILE A 22 -33.18 -8.61 3.18
CA ILE A 22 -32.21 -7.70 2.53
C ILE A 22 -30.99 -7.48 3.42
N PHE A 23 -31.20 -7.20 4.71
CA PHE A 23 -30.12 -6.97 5.66
C PHE A 23 -29.23 -8.22 5.84
N THR A 24 -29.82 -9.39 5.96
CA THR A 24 -29.09 -10.65 6.07
C THR A 24 -28.26 -10.91 4.82
N ASN A 25 -28.84 -10.73 3.62
CA ASN A 25 -28.09 -10.89 2.35
C ASN A 25 -26.94 -9.89 2.25
N LEU A 26 -27.14 -8.64 2.69
CA LEU A 26 -26.08 -7.62 2.68
C LEU A 26 -24.91 -8.02 3.61
N ILE A 27 -25.20 -8.56 4.80
CA ILE A 27 -24.18 -9.04 5.72
C ILE A 27 -23.40 -10.21 5.09
N VAL A 28 -24.09 -11.18 4.53
CA VAL A 28 -23.45 -12.33 3.87
C VAL A 28 -22.57 -11.87 2.70
N LEU A 29 -23.10 -11.01 1.84
CA LEU A 29 -22.33 -10.46 0.70
C LEU A 29 -21.08 -9.72 1.16
N THR A 30 -21.21 -8.88 2.19
CA THR A 30 -20.07 -8.17 2.77
C THR A 30 -19.03 -9.15 3.32
N GLY A 31 -19.45 -10.18 4.04
CA GLY A 31 -18.57 -11.23 4.54
C GLY A 31 -17.85 -11.97 3.42
N CYS A 32 -18.54 -12.31 2.33
CA CYS A 32 -17.95 -12.94 1.16
C CYS A 32 -16.90 -12.05 0.49
N ILE A 33 -17.18 -10.75 0.33
CA ILE A 33 -16.22 -9.79 -0.25
C ILE A 33 -14.97 -9.66 0.63
N LEU A 34 -15.16 -9.53 1.95
CA LEU A 34 -14.05 -9.46 2.90
C LEU A 34 -13.18 -10.72 2.83
N PHE A 35 -13.78 -11.89 2.85
CA PHE A 35 -13.06 -13.16 2.76
C PHE A 35 -12.32 -13.30 1.43
N TYR A 36 -13.03 -13.12 0.32
CA TYR A 36 -12.47 -13.30 -1.02
C TYR A 36 -11.32 -12.34 -1.31
N SER A 37 -11.44 -11.06 -0.95
CA SER A 37 -10.37 -10.08 -1.16
C SER A 37 -9.12 -10.41 -0.36
N ASN A 38 -9.26 -10.83 0.89
CA ASN A 38 -8.12 -11.25 1.71
C ASN A 38 -7.47 -12.54 1.20
N TYR A 39 -8.28 -13.52 0.77
CA TYR A 39 -7.79 -14.75 0.14
C TYR A 39 -6.95 -14.45 -1.11
N GLN A 40 -7.45 -13.61 -2.00
CA GLN A 40 -6.75 -13.25 -3.24
C GLN A 40 -5.41 -12.56 -2.96
N ILE A 41 -5.37 -11.60 -2.04
CA ILE A 41 -4.14 -10.90 -1.69
C ILE A 41 -3.10 -11.85 -1.12
N ASN A 42 -3.48 -12.74 -0.22
CA ASN A 42 -2.58 -13.75 0.32
C ASN A 42 -2.11 -14.73 -0.78
N HIS A 43 -2.99 -15.13 -1.67
CA HIS A 43 -2.65 -16.04 -2.77
C HIS A 43 -1.60 -15.45 -3.71
N PHE A 44 -1.79 -14.19 -4.15
CA PHE A 44 -0.87 -13.52 -5.06
C PHE A 44 0.46 -13.12 -4.43
N SER A 45 0.52 -12.93 -3.13
CA SER A 45 1.77 -12.60 -2.42
C SER A 45 2.63 -13.83 -2.10
N LYS A 46 2.02 -15.02 -2.10
CA LYS A 46 2.69 -16.27 -1.71
C LYS A 46 3.90 -16.57 -2.60
N GLY A 47 5.04 -16.85 -1.96
CA GLY A 47 6.30 -17.16 -2.65
C GLY A 47 7.03 -15.94 -3.24
N ARG A 48 6.51 -14.72 -3.06
CA ARG A 48 7.14 -13.48 -3.54
C ARG A 48 7.67 -12.59 -2.41
N ILE A 49 7.48 -12.99 -1.16
CA ILE A 49 7.96 -12.27 0.03
C ILE A 49 9.15 -12.98 0.61
N TYR A 50 10.23 -12.27 0.78
CA TYR A 50 11.51 -12.75 1.29
C TYR A 50 11.86 -12.06 2.61
N SER A 51 12.43 -12.82 3.53
CA SER A 51 13.05 -12.33 4.77
C SER A 51 14.57 -12.59 4.81
N ASP A 52 15.05 -13.46 3.92
CA ASP A 52 16.48 -13.77 3.76
C ASP A 52 17.08 -12.96 2.61
N LEU A 53 18.15 -12.22 2.92
CA LEU A 53 18.91 -11.44 1.95
C LEU A 53 19.55 -12.31 0.84
N ASN A 54 19.91 -13.55 1.14
CA ASN A 54 20.55 -14.42 0.17
C ASN A 54 19.53 -14.94 -0.86
N ALA A 55 18.31 -15.24 -0.41
CA ALA A 55 17.26 -15.82 -1.24
C ALA A 55 16.60 -14.81 -2.19
N ILE A 56 16.55 -13.52 -1.82
CA ILE A 56 15.86 -12.51 -2.64
C ILE A 56 16.62 -12.25 -3.96
N PRO A 57 15.93 -12.22 -5.12
CA PRO A 57 16.54 -11.87 -6.40
C PRO A 57 17.04 -10.42 -6.41
N LYS A 58 17.98 -10.12 -7.31
CA LYS A 58 18.48 -8.76 -7.54
C LYS A 58 17.51 -7.98 -8.41
N ASN A 59 17.25 -6.73 -8.02
CA ASN A 59 16.52 -5.75 -8.83
C ASN A 59 17.29 -4.42 -8.90
N LYS A 60 17.07 -3.65 -9.95
CA LYS A 60 17.70 -2.32 -10.09
C LYS A 60 17.25 -1.38 -8.96
N VAL A 61 15.97 -1.42 -8.59
CA VAL A 61 15.33 -0.48 -7.66
C VAL A 61 14.64 -1.21 -6.52
N GLY A 62 14.87 -0.71 -5.29
CA GLY A 62 14.07 -1.02 -4.11
C GLY A 62 13.08 0.10 -3.82
N LEU A 63 11.78 -0.19 -3.84
CA LEU A 63 10.71 0.74 -3.48
C LEU A 63 10.42 0.64 -1.98
N VAL A 64 10.82 1.65 -1.21
CA VAL A 64 10.49 1.76 0.22
C VAL A 64 9.15 2.46 0.38
N LEU A 65 8.18 1.75 0.94
CA LEU A 65 6.86 2.33 1.22
C LEU A 65 6.91 3.23 2.45
N GLY A 66 6.33 4.43 2.33
CA GLY A 66 6.33 5.46 3.36
C GLY A 66 5.59 5.06 4.64
N THR A 67 6.05 5.63 5.71
CA THR A 67 5.41 5.64 7.03
C THR A 67 6.00 6.76 7.86
N SER A 68 5.24 7.25 8.84
CA SER A 68 5.68 8.33 9.72
C SER A 68 6.93 7.94 10.51
N ARG A 69 7.87 8.89 10.62
CA ARG A 69 9.08 8.74 11.45
C ARG A 69 8.76 8.65 12.95
N HIS A 70 7.70 9.33 13.40
CA HIS A 70 7.27 9.33 14.79
C HIS A 70 5.85 8.78 14.90
N MET A 71 5.57 8.16 16.03
CA MET A 71 4.23 7.77 16.43
C MET A 71 3.45 8.99 16.93
N LYS A 72 2.13 8.86 17.12
CA LYS A 72 1.26 9.94 17.62
C LYS A 72 1.67 10.46 19.01
N ASN A 73 2.31 9.63 19.82
CA ASN A 73 2.83 9.99 21.13
C ASN A 73 4.23 10.64 21.09
N GLY A 74 4.76 10.95 19.89
CA GLY A 74 6.07 11.56 19.69
C GLY A 74 7.26 10.61 19.73
N GLN A 75 7.05 9.35 20.08
CA GLN A 75 8.12 8.34 20.12
C GLN A 75 8.57 7.96 18.71
N ALA A 76 9.80 7.44 18.60
CA ALA A 76 10.32 6.92 17.34
C ALA A 76 9.45 5.76 16.84
N ASN A 77 9.10 5.79 15.55
CA ASN A 77 8.28 4.75 14.96
C ASN A 77 9.15 3.56 14.51
N PRO A 78 9.05 2.40 15.16
CA PRO A 78 9.87 1.25 14.82
C PRO A 78 9.61 0.71 13.41
N PHE A 79 8.41 0.87 12.88
CA PHE A 79 8.11 0.52 11.49
C PHE A 79 8.97 1.31 10.50
N PHE A 80 9.15 2.59 10.73
CA PHE A 80 9.98 3.46 9.91
C PHE A 80 11.45 2.99 9.93
N TYR A 81 12.04 2.86 11.11
CA TYR A 81 13.45 2.49 11.23
C TYR A 81 13.74 1.09 10.72
N ASN A 82 12.83 0.14 10.90
CA ASN A 82 12.98 -1.22 10.36
C ASN A 82 12.96 -1.24 8.83
N ARG A 83 12.13 -0.41 8.17
CA ARG A 83 12.15 -0.26 6.70
C ARG A 83 13.46 0.35 6.20
N ILE A 84 13.94 1.38 6.88
CA ILE A 84 15.23 2.01 6.55
C ILE A 84 16.38 1.00 6.66
N LYS A 85 16.44 0.23 7.76
CA LYS A 85 17.43 -0.83 7.94
C LYS A 85 17.34 -1.90 6.85
N ALA A 86 16.13 -2.36 6.52
CA ALA A 86 15.90 -3.35 5.47
C ALA A 86 16.38 -2.85 4.10
N ALA A 87 16.08 -1.60 3.75
CA ALA A 87 16.53 -0.99 2.50
C ALA A 87 18.06 -0.87 2.45
N ALA A 88 18.70 -0.46 3.55
CA ALA A 88 20.15 -0.36 3.63
C ALA A 88 20.80 -1.74 3.53
N SER A 89 20.27 -2.76 4.20
CA SER A 89 20.78 -4.14 4.08
C SER A 89 20.75 -4.67 2.64
N LEU A 90 19.65 -4.43 1.91
CA LEU A 90 19.54 -4.81 0.50
C LEU A 90 20.52 -4.04 -0.39
N PHE A 91 20.71 -2.76 -0.14
CA PHE A 91 21.64 -1.92 -0.89
C PHE A 91 23.09 -2.40 -0.71
N PHE A 92 23.55 -2.57 0.53
CA PHE A 92 24.92 -3.02 0.81
C PHE A 92 25.18 -4.48 0.42
N ALA A 93 24.14 -5.33 0.40
CA ALA A 93 24.24 -6.69 -0.15
C ALA A 93 24.23 -6.71 -1.70
N GLY A 94 24.14 -5.56 -2.36
CA GLY A 94 24.10 -5.47 -3.82
C GLY A 94 22.84 -6.10 -4.44
N LYS A 95 21.77 -6.21 -3.66
CA LYS A 95 20.46 -6.71 -4.13
C LYS A 95 19.63 -5.65 -4.83
N ILE A 96 19.86 -4.37 -4.48
CA ILE A 96 19.33 -3.21 -5.16
C ILE A 96 20.44 -2.18 -5.40
N ARG A 97 20.32 -1.40 -6.48
CA ARG A 97 21.28 -0.34 -6.81
C ARG A 97 20.76 1.06 -6.44
N TYR A 98 19.46 1.25 -6.50
CA TYR A 98 18.78 2.51 -6.17
C TYR A 98 17.67 2.26 -5.17
N VAL A 99 17.43 3.25 -4.29
CA VAL A 99 16.36 3.25 -3.31
C VAL A 99 15.35 4.33 -3.68
N LEU A 100 14.16 3.93 -4.09
CA LEU A 100 13.03 4.82 -4.34
C LEU A 100 12.20 4.92 -3.06
N VAL A 101 12.28 6.05 -2.35
CA VAL A 101 11.49 6.29 -1.14
C VAL A 101 10.21 7.02 -1.53
N SER A 102 9.07 6.36 -1.33
CA SER A 102 7.75 6.88 -1.72
C SER A 102 6.87 7.08 -0.50
N GLY A 103 6.36 8.30 -0.31
CA GLY A 103 5.58 8.63 0.88
C GLY A 103 4.80 9.94 0.76
N ASP A 104 4.16 10.31 1.87
CA ASP A 104 3.31 11.50 1.96
C ASP A 104 4.13 12.77 2.24
N ASN A 105 3.78 13.84 1.53
CA ASN A 105 4.33 15.19 1.76
C ASN A 105 3.26 16.28 1.71
N ARG A 106 1.99 15.95 1.91
CA ARG A 106 0.87 16.89 1.79
C ARG A 106 0.92 18.06 2.78
N PHE A 107 1.64 17.92 3.87
CA PHE A 107 1.77 18.96 4.87
C PHE A 107 3.19 19.52 4.89
N TYR A 108 3.33 20.84 4.99
CA TYR A 108 4.63 21.52 4.99
C TYR A 108 5.60 21.00 6.05
N THR A 109 5.08 20.62 7.22
CA THR A 109 5.83 20.09 8.35
C THR A 109 6.04 18.57 8.30
N TYR A 110 5.50 17.88 7.28
CA TYR A 110 5.48 16.43 7.21
C TYR A 110 5.89 15.95 5.82
N ASN A 111 7.09 15.37 5.73
CA ASN A 111 7.66 14.92 4.46
C ASN A 111 8.38 13.58 4.66
N GLU A 112 7.65 12.48 4.47
CA GLU A 112 8.17 11.12 4.65
C GLU A 112 9.38 10.83 3.74
N PRO A 113 9.36 11.13 2.43
CA PRO A 113 10.51 10.87 1.56
C PRO A 113 11.78 11.57 2.02
N ARG A 114 11.71 12.81 2.50
CA ARG A 114 12.87 13.52 3.03
C ARG A 114 13.43 12.88 4.29
N GLU A 115 12.56 12.47 5.21
CA GLU A 115 12.99 11.81 6.45
C GLU A 115 13.63 10.46 6.12
N MET A 116 13.04 9.66 5.24
CA MET A 116 13.61 8.38 4.80
C MET A 116 14.97 8.58 4.12
N LYS A 117 15.09 9.55 3.22
CA LYS A 117 16.36 9.87 2.54
C LYS A 117 17.44 10.25 3.57
N ARG A 118 17.10 11.12 4.53
CA ARG A 118 18.03 11.57 5.58
C ARG A 118 18.58 10.38 6.40
N GLU A 119 17.70 9.46 6.80
CA GLU A 119 18.12 8.29 7.61
C GLU A 119 18.94 7.28 6.77
N LEU A 120 18.60 7.07 5.49
CA LEU A 120 19.39 6.23 4.57
C LEU A 120 20.78 6.81 4.34
N MET A 121 20.90 8.13 4.17
CA MET A 121 22.22 8.79 4.05
C MET A 121 23.06 8.66 5.33
N LYS A 122 22.46 8.75 6.51
CA LYS A 122 23.17 8.50 7.78
C LYS A 122 23.68 7.06 7.88
N MET A 123 23.03 6.11 7.23
CA MET A 123 23.49 4.72 7.12
C MET A 123 24.56 4.51 6.04
N GLY A 124 24.98 5.57 5.31
CA GLY A 124 26.05 5.52 4.34
C GLY A 124 25.59 5.28 2.89
N ILE A 125 24.30 5.30 2.60
CA ILE A 125 23.81 5.21 1.20
C ILE A 125 24.06 6.57 0.52
N PRO A 126 24.75 6.59 -0.65
CA PRO A 126 25.02 7.83 -1.39
C PRO A 126 23.72 8.56 -1.80
N ASP A 127 23.74 9.88 -1.73
CA ASP A 127 22.62 10.74 -2.13
C ASP A 127 22.13 10.43 -3.56
N SER A 128 23.05 10.19 -4.48
CA SER A 128 22.78 9.86 -5.89
C SER A 128 22.05 8.53 -6.09
N SER A 129 22.06 7.64 -5.09
CA SER A 129 21.37 6.35 -5.13
C SER A 129 19.97 6.41 -4.51
N ILE A 130 19.54 7.56 -3.94
CA ILE A 130 18.26 7.70 -3.27
C ILE A 130 17.36 8.64 -4.07
N ILE A 131 16.25 8.12 -4.56
CA ILE A 131 15.25 8.85 -5.33
C ILE A 131 14.02 9.08 -4.45
N MET A 132 13.48 10.30 -4.46
CA MET A 132 12.31 10.65 -3.66
C MET A 132 11.05 10.72 -4.52
N ASP A 133 10.01 10.03 -4.10
CA ASP A 133 8.66 10.15 -4.61
C ASP A 133 7.77 10.83 -3.57
N PHE A 134 7.36 12.04 -3.87
CA PHE A 134 6.58 12.90 -2.97
C PHE A 134 5.06 12.73 -3.09
N ALA A 135 4.59 11.82 -3.93
CA ALA A 135 3.16 11.62 -4.16
C ALA A 135 2.69 10.19 -3.86
N GLY A 136 3.40 9.50 -2.98
CA GLY A 136 3.03 8.18 -2.48
C GLY A 136 2.04 8.24 -1.31
N PHE A 137 0.86 8.84 -1.51
CA PHE A 137 -0.12 9.04 -0.43
C PHE A 137 -0.81 7.75 0.01
N ARG A 138 -0.95 6.80 -0.88
CA ARG A 138 -1.50 5.45 -0.64
C ARG A 138 -0.56 4.42 -1.25
N THR A 139 -0.66 3.18 -0.81
CA THR A 139 0.09 2.06 -1.42
C THR A 139 -0.12 1.98 -2.93
N LEU A 140 -1.35 2.20 -3.40
CA LEU A 140 -1.68 2.27 -4.83
C LEU A 140 -0.87 3.36 -5.55
N ASP A 141 -0.77 4.55 -4.97
CA ASP A 141 -0.01 5.64 -5.57
C ASP A 141 1.46 5.28 -5.69
N SER A 142 2.08 4.79 -4.62
CA SER A 142 3.50 4.40 -4.58
C SER A 142 3.84 3.33 -5.63
N VAL A 143 3.06 2.26 -5.71
CA VAL A 143 3.31 1.13 -6.63
C VAL A 143 3.09 1.56 -8.08
N VAL A 144 1.97 2.21 -8.38
CA VAL A 144 1.66 2.62 -9.76
C VAL A 144 2.62 3.69 -10.27
N ARG A 145 3.02 4.64 -9.40
CA ARG A 145 4.01 5.66 -9.76
C ARG A 145 5.40 5.06 -9.96
N CYS A 146 5.77 4.02 -9.22
CA CYS A 146 7.01 3.28 -9.46
C CYS A 146 7.09 2.80 -10.92
N LYS A 147 6.02 2.24 -11.48
CA LYS A 147 5.94 1.84 -12.89
C LYS A 147 5.80 3.04 -13.83
N LYS A 148 4.76 3.86 -13.64
CA LYS A 148 4.35 4.87 -14.64
C LYS A 148 5.18 6.15 -14.63
N VAL A 149 5.73 6.54 -13.49
CA VAL A 149 6.53 7.76 -13.34
C VAL A 149 8.02 7.45 -13.37
N PHE A 150 8.44 6.40 -12.64
CA PHE A 150 9.86 6.06 -12.51
C PHE A 150 10.30 4.94 -13.45
N GLY A 151 9.39 4.40 -14.28
CA GLY A 151 9.70 3.42 -15.32
C GLY A 151 10.22 2.06 -14.81
N GLN A 152 9.86 1.68 -13.58
CA GLN A 152 10.36 0.44 -12.95
C GLN A 152 9.24 -0.61 -12.90
N SER A 153 9.37 -1.67 -13.71
CA SER A 153 8.47 -2.82 -13.68
C SER A 153 9.02 -3.98 -12.87
N ASP A 154 10.36 -4.13 -12.84
CA ASP A 154 11.09 -5.10 -12.02
C ASP A 154 11.57 -4.40 -10.76
N VAL A 155 10.98 -4.73 -9.59
CA VAL A 155 11.19 -3.96 -8.36
C VAL A 155 11.16 -4.83 -7.11
N THR A 156 11.98 -4.46 -6.11
CA THR A 156 11.89 -5.01 -4.76
C THR A 156 11.11 -4.04 -3.88
N ILE A 157 9.91 -4.41 -3.45
CA ILE A 157 9.10 -3.63 -2.51
C ILE A 157 9.62 -3.89 -1.09
N ILE A 158 9.79 -2.83 -0.29
CA ILE A 158 10.39 -2.91 1.05
C ILE A 158 9.43 -2.32 2.06
N SER A 159 8.84 -3.16 2.88
CA SER A 159 7.92 -2.81 3.97
C SER A 159 7.75 -3.99 4.93
N GLN A 160 6.86 -3.87 5.92
CA GLN A 160 6.43 -5.02 6.72
C GLN A 160 5.58 -5.99 5.88
N GLU A 161 5.53 -7.25 6.30
CA GLU A 161 4.91 -8.34 5.53
C GLU A 161 3.45 -8.04 5.14
N PHE A 162 2.62 -7.64 6.09
CA PHE A 162 1.22 -7.31 5.86
C PHE A 162 1.01 -6.20 4.81
N HIS A 163 1.95 -5.24 4.73
CA HIS A 163 1.92 -4.15 3.76
C HIS A 163 2.47 -4.60 2.40
N ASN A 164 3.50 -5.47 2.41
CA ASN A 164 4.08 -6.05 1.21
C ASN A 164 3.07 -6.91 0.45
N GLU A 165 2.25 -7.72 1.13
CA GLU A 165 1.18 -8.51 0.51
C GLU A 165 0.22 -7.63 -0.30
N ARG A 166 -0.24 -6.53 0.30
CA ARG A 166 -1.12 -5.58 -0.38
C ARG A 166 -0.45 -4.86 -1.54
N ALA A 167 0.82 -4.51 -1.39
CA ALA A 167 1.59 -3.85 -2.44
C ALA A 167 1.88 -4.77 -3.62
N LEU A 168 2.18 -6.06 -3.36
CA LEU A 168 2.35 -7.08 -4.40
C LEU A 168 1.06 -7.32 -5.19
N PHE A 169 -0.08 -7.33 -4.52
CA PHE A 169 -1.37 -7.46 -5.20
C PHE A 169 -1.64 -6.29 -6.16
N ILE A 170 -1.30 -5.06 -5.76
CA ILE A 170 -1.38 -3.90 -6.64
C ILE A 170 -0.38 -4.04 -7.79
N ALA A 171 0.84 -4.46 -7.51
CA ALA A 171 1.88 -4.66 -8.53
C ALA A 171 1.45 -5.68 -9.58
N GLU A 172 0.84 -6.80 -9.16
CA GLU A 172 0.28 -7.82 -10.05
C GLU A 172 -0.80 -7.25 -10.96
N PHE A 173 -1.77 -6.52 -10.41
CA PHE A 173 -2.84 -5.88 -11.19
C PHE A 173 -2.28 -4.93 -12.27
N TYR A 174 -1.14 -4.30 -12.02
CA TYR A 174 -0.46 -3.44 -12.98
C TYR A 174 0.65 -4.16 -13.76
N GLU A 175 0.67 -5.49 -13.77
CA GLU A 175 1.64 -6.30 -14.54
C GLU A 175 3.10 -5.92 -14.25
N MET A 176 3.44 -5.81 -12.98
CA MET A 176 4.82 -5.58 -12.52
C MET A 176 5.43 -6.90 -12.04
N ASN A 177 6.67 -7.14 -12.42
CA ASN A 177 7.47 -8.24 -11.88
C ASN A 177 8.06 -7.82 -10.52
N ALA A 178 7.23 -7.80 -9.48
CA ALA A 178 7.62 -7.35 -8.17
C ALA A 178 7.85 -8.52 -7.21
N VAL A 179 8.89 -8.40 -6.40
CA VAL A 179 9.11 -9.19 -5.19
C VAL A 179 9.12 -8.26 -3.99
N ALA A 180 8.99 -8.80 -2.78
CA ALA A 180 9.04 -7.99 -1.58
C ALA A 180 10.07 -8.50 -0.58
N TYR A 181 10.66 -7.58 0.16
CA TYR A 181 11.51 -7.87 1.31
C TYR A 181 10.84 -7.40 2.59
N SER A 182 10.64 -8.33 3.52
CA SER A 182 10.01 -8.02 4.80
C SER A 182 10.98 -7.34 5.75
N ALA A 183 10.70 -6.07 6.06
CA ALA A 183 11.30 -5.40 7.20
C ALA A 183 10.78 -6.03 8.50
N LYS A 184 11.64 -6.09 9.51
CA LYS A 184 11.28 -6.65 10.83
C LYS A 184 10.01 -5.97 11.36
N ASP A 185 9.06 -6.77 11.83
CA ASP A 185 7.91 -6.25 12.54
C ASP A 185 8.33 -5.72 13.92
N PRO A 186 7.71 -4.65 14.42
CA PRO A 186 7.84 -4.28 15.82
C PRO A 186 7.20 -5.32 16.74
N ASP A 187 7.42 -5.17 18.02
CA ASP A 187 6.90 -6.10 19.03
C ASP A 187 5.38 -6.33 18.93
N PRO A 188 4.89 -7.52 19.37
CA PRO A 188 3.49 -7.97 19.19
C PRO A 188 2.41 -7.03 19.75
N GLU A 189 2.78 -6.15 20.67
CA GLU A 189 1.87 -5.19 21.31
C GLU A 189 1.10 -4.29 20.32
N TYR A 190 1.66 -4.10 19.11
CA TYR A 190 1.04 -3.30 18.05
C TYR A 190 0.23 -4.13 17.05
N SER A 191 0.22 -5.46 17.18
CA SER A 191 -0.20 -6.35 16.10
C SER A 191 -1.72 -6.40 15.86
N LEU A 192 -2.56 -6.41 16.91
CA LEU A 192 -4.01 -6.64 16.74
C LEU A 192 -4.72 -5.51 15.98
N ALA A 193 -4.50 -4.26 16.39
CA ALA A 193 -5.10 -3.10 15.73
C ALA A 193 -4.63 -2.96 14.28
N ILE A 194 -3.35 -3.27 14.01
CA ILE A 194 -2.78 -3.26 12.67
C ILE A 194 -3.41 -4.36 11.82
N ASN A 195 -3.54 -5.58 12.33
CA ASN A 195 -4.12 -6.71 11.60
C ASN A 195 -5.59 -6.45 11.23
N ILE A 196 -6.37 -5.91 12.15
CA ILE A 196 -7.77 -5.51 11.85
C ILE A 196 -7.81 -4.43 10.77
N ARG A 197 -6.98 -3.38 10.90
CA ARG A 197 -6.89 -2.32 9.90
C ARG A 197 -6.50 -2.88 8.53
N GLU A 198 -5.53 -3.78 8.48
CA GLU A 198 -5.05 -4.36 7.22
C GLU A 198 -6.10 -5.26 6.57
N TYR A 199 -6.88 -6.00 7.36
CA TYR A 199 -7.99 -6.81 6.83
C TYR A 199 -8.97 -5.96 6.01
N PHE A 200 -9.34 -4.78 6.50
CA PHE A 200 -10.17 -3.83 5.76
C PHE A 200 -9.42 -3.08 4.66
N ALA A 201 -8.16 -2.76 4.87
CA ALA A 201 -7.34 -2.09 3.87
C ALA A 201 -7.12 -2.96 2.62
N ARG A 202 -6.98 -4.27 2.77
CA ARG A 202 -6.92 -5.24 1.68
C ARG A 202 -8.22 -5.25 0.87
N THR A 203 -9.36 -5.34 1.54
CA THR A 203 -10.66 -5.27 0.87
C THR A 203 -10.84 -3.95 0.13
N LYS A 204 -10.43 -2.84 0.76
CA LYS A 204 -10.47 -1.53 0.11
C LYS A 204 -9.63 -1.50 -1.18
N VAL A 205 -8.43 -2.05 -1.16
CA VAL A 205 -7.59 -2.11 -2.38
C VAL A 205 -8.26 -2.96 -3.46
N PHE A 206 -8.83 -4.11 -3.10
CA PHE A 206 -9.57 -4.93 -4.05
C PHE A 206 -10.71 -4.15 -4.72
N LEU A 207 -11.52 -3.44 -3.92
CA LEU A 207 -12.60 -2.60 -4.43
C LEU A 207 -12.07 -1.42 -5.26
N ASP A 208 -11.00 -0.77 -4.82
CA ASP A 208 -10.39 0.36 -5.54
C ASP A 208 -9.89 -0.07 -6.95
N LEU A 209 -9.36 -1.29 -7.10
CA LEU A 209 -8.83 -1.79 -8.36
C LEU A 209 -9.93 -2.32 -9.30
N TYR A 210 -10.78 -3.23 -8.81
CA TYR A 210 -11.70 -4.00 -9.66
C TYR A 210 -13.09 -3.39 -9.81
N ILE A 211 -13.54 -2.57 -8.85
CA ILE A 211 -14.88 -1.98 -8.86
C ILE A 211 -14.82 -0.48 -9.13
N LEU A 212 -13.98 0.25 -8.41
CA LEU A 212 -13.91 1.71 -8.49
C LEU A 212 -12.91 2.20 -9.53
N HIS A 213 -12.08 1.31 -10.09
CA HIS A 213 -11.03 1.60 -11.08
C HIS A 213 -10.19 2.84 -10.73
N LYS A 214 -9.79 2.93 -9.46
CA LYS A 214 -9.06 4.10 -8.94
C LYS A 214 -7.67 4.20 -9.52
N SER A 215 -7.33 5.40 -9.96
CA SER A 215 -5.99 5.79 -10.39
C SER A 215 -5.21 6.48 -9.26
N PRO A 216 -3.88 6.64 -9.39
CA PRO A 216 -3.10 7.50 -8.51
C PRO A 216 -3.62 8.93 -8.48
N TYR A 217 -3.49 9.59 -7.34
CA TYR A 217 -3.89 11.00 -7.21
C TYR A 217 -3.12 11.92 -8.17
N PHE A 218 -1.82 11.67 -8.33
CA PHE A 218 -0.95 12.42 -9.22
C PHE A 218 0.02 11.47 -9.92
N LEU A 219 0.13 11.57 -11.25
CA LEU A 219 1.20 10.90 -11.98
C LEU A 219 2.41 11.83 -12.16
N GLY A 220 2.22 13.01 -12.69
CA GLY A 220 3.31 13.93 -12.96
C GLY A 220 4.15 13.53 -14.18
N LYS A 221 5.31 14.17 -14.34
CA LYS A 221 6.26 13.89 -15.42
C LYS A 221 7.07 12.62 -15.12
N SER A 222 7.47 11.90 -16.15
CA SER A 222 8.38 10.76 -16.02
C SER A 222 9.74 11.18 -15.49
N VAL A 223 10.29 10.38 -14.58
CA VAL A 223 11.60 10.57 -13.93
C VAL A 223 12.45 9.33 -14.17
N LYS A 224 13.58 9.46 -14.83
CA LYS A 224 14.51 8.33 -15.04
C LYS A 224 15.34 8.07 -13.79
N ILE A 225 15.44 6.79 -13.40
CA ILE A 225 16.31 6.34 -12.31
C ILE A 225 17.62 5.82 -12.90
N GLY A 226 18.70 6.54 -12.61
CA GLY A 226 20.05 6.22 -13.07
C GLY A 226 20.21 6.40 -14.59
N ASN A 227 21.37 6.82 -15.02
CA ASN A 227 21.79 6.72 -16.42
C ASN A 227 22.02 5.23 -16.74
N ASN A 228 21.60 4.80 -17.90
CA ASN A 228 21.79 3.43 -18.39
C ASN A 228 23.23 2.98 -18.31
#